data_0b7663910dfc02e9718f1a827dc38e18
#
_entry.id   0b7663910dfc02e9718f1a827dc38e18
#
_cell.length_a   1.000
_cell.length_b   1.000
_cell.length_c   1.000
_cell.angle_alpha   90.00
_cell.angle_beta   90.00
_cell.angle_gamma   90.00
#
_symmetry.space_group_name_H-M   'P 1'
#
loop_
_entity.id
_entity.type
_entity.pdbx_description
1 polymer ?
#
loop_
_entity_poly.entity_id
_entity_poly.type
_entity_poly.pdbx_seq_one_letter_code
_entity_poly.pdbx_strand_id
1 'polypeptide(L)' 'MYKNLKKEMKKKHANQGVIAKMLGISQQSLSGKMTGKHEFKLTEMQFIKQILNSELPLDELFKYE' A
#
# COMPACT_ATOMS: atom_id res chain seq x y z
N MET A 1 1.77 -10.99 -5.19
CA MET A 1 0.97 -9.76 -5.28
C MET A 1 0.34 -9.46 -3.93
N TYR A 2 0.10 -8.20 -3.64
CA TYR A 2 -0.46 -7.77 -2.36
C TYR A 2 -1.99 -7.72 -2.45
N LYS A 3 -2.61 -8.88 -2.35
CA LYS A 3 -4.07 -9.00 -2.54
C LYS A 3 -4.88 -8.26 -1.49
N ASN A 4 -4.48 -8.38 -0.22
CA ASN A 4 -5.20 -7.72 0.87
C ASN A 4 -5.06 -6.20 0.76
N LEU A 5 -3.88 -5.72 0.40
CA LEU A 5 -3.65 -4.30 0.20
C LEU A 5 -4.57 -3.76 -0.90
N LYS A 6 -4.64 -4.45 -2.03
CA LYS A 6 -5.51 -4.04 -3.13
C LYS A 6 -6.97 -4.01 -2.72
N LYS A 7 -7.41 -5.02 -1.97
CA LYS A 7 -8.77 -5.09 -1.45
C LYS A 7 -9.10 -3.90 -0.56
N GLU A 8 -8.19 -3.59 0.37
CA GLU A 8 -8.39 -2.47 1.31
C GLU A 8 -8.39 -1.14 0.58
N MET A 9 -7.53 -0.98 -0.42
CA MET A 9 -7.52 0.23 -1.25
C MET A 9 -8.84 0.42 -1.96
N LYS A 10 -9.37 -0.64 -2.55
CA LYS A 10 -10.67 -0.60 -3.23
C LYS A 10 -11.80 -0.30 -2.26
N LYS A 11 -11.79 -0.96 -1.12
CA LYS A 11 -12.80 -0.79 -0.06
C LYS A 11 -12.83 0.65 0.45
N LYS A 12 -11.66 1.27 0.57
CA LYS A 12 -11.52 2.63 1.10
C LYS A 12 -11.52 3.70 0.01
N HIS A 13 -11.71 3.30 -1.24
CA HIS A 13 -11.72 4.20 -2.39
C HIS A 13 -10.40 4.98 -2.53
N ALA A 14 -9.29 4.35 -2.19
CA ALA A 14 -7.96 4.94 -2.31
C ALA A 14 -7.25 4.33 -3.51
N ASN A 15 -6.82 5.18 -4.45
CA ASN A 15 -6.07 4.70 -5.60
C ASN A 15 -4.56 4.92 -5.41
N GLN A 16 -3.78 4.35 -6.31
CA GLN A 16 -2.32 4.46 -6.24
C GLN A 16 -1.83 5.91 -6.31
N GLY A 17 -2.49 6.73 -7.10
CA GLY A 17 -2.11 8.14 -7.24
C GLY A 17 -2.20 8.88 -5.92
N VAL A 18 -3.28 8.67 -5.19
CA VAL A 18 -3.48 9.30 -3.88
C VAL A 18 -2.42 8.82 -2.88
N ILE A 19 -2.21 7.52 -2.83
CA ILE A 19 -1.24 6.95 -1.89
C ILE A 19 0.18 7.41 -2.20
N ALA A 20 0.55 7.40 -3.48
CA ALA A 20 1.87 7.86 -3.90
C ALA A 20 2.10 9.32 -3.52
N LYS A 21 1.10 10.16 -3.76
CA LYS A 21 1.17 11.57 -3.41
C LYS A 21 1.36 11.77 -1.91
N MET A 22 0.64 11.02 -1.10
CA MET A 22 0.74 11.11 0.35
C MET A 22 2.07 10.59 0.87
N LEU A 23 2.65 9.59 0.20
CA LEU A 23 3.97 9.06 0.54
C LEU A 23 5.12 9.94 0.03
N GLY A 24 4.83 10.86 -0.87
CA GLY A 24 5.86 11.68 -1.49
C GLY A 24 6.71 10.95 -2.51
N ILE A 25 6.16 9.94 -3.16
CA ILE A 25 6.85 9.18 -4.21
C ILE A 25 6.02 9.23 -5.50
N SER A 26 6.65 8.84 -6.61
CA SER A 26 5.93 8.77 -7.88
C SER A 26 5.01 7.57 -7.92
N GLN A 27 3.97 7.67 -8.74
CA GLN A 27 3.06 6.55 -8.98
C GLN A 27 3.80 5.34 -9.51
N GLN A 28 4.80 5.58 -10.35
CA GLN A 28 5.62 4.54 -10.93
C GLN A 28 6.41 3.79 -9.85
N SER A 29 6.97 4.53 -8.88
CA SER A 29 7.68 3.93 -7.76
C SER A 29 6.74 3.08 -6.91
N LEU A 30 5.55 3.59 -6.62
CA LEU A 30 4.56 2.83 -5.85
C LEU A 30 4.14 1.59 -6.61
N SER A 31 3.91 1.70 -7.91
CA SER A 31 3.53 0.55 -8.74
C SER A 31 4.60 -0.55 -8.68
N GLY A 32 5.87 -0.18 -8.71
CA GLY A 32 6.97 -1.14 -8.57
C GLY A 32 6.94 -1.86 -7.23
N LYS A 33 6.61 -1.13 -6.16
CA LYS A 33 6.48 -1.74 -4.82
C LYS A 33 5.28 -2.67 -4.77
N MET A 34 4.17 -2.29 -5.35
CA MET A 34 2.95 -3.09 -5.32
C MET A 34 3.05 -4.38 -6.15
N THR A 35 3.89 -4.38 -7.17
CA THR A 35 4.10 -5.59 -7.98
C THR A 35 5.21 -6.49 -7.44
N GLY A 36 5.85 -6.10 -6.35
CA GLY A 36 6.92 -6.89 -5.73
C GLY A 36 8.29 -6.65 -6.34
N LYS A 37 8.40 -5.72 -7.28
CA LYS A 37 9.68 -5.37 -7.90
C LYS A 37 10.63 -4.71 -6.90
N HIS A 38 10.06 -3.92 -6.00
CA HIS A 38 10.77 -3.24 -4.92
C HIS A 38 10.04 -3.53 -3.62
N GLU A 39 10.77 -3.52 -2.52
CA GLU A 39 10.19 -3.78 -1.21
C GLU A 39 9.60 -2.52 -0.61
N PHE A 40 8.51 -2.68 0.15
CA PHE A 40 8.01 -1.61 1.00
C PHE A 40 8.88 -1.48 2.24
N LYS A 41 9.18 -0.25 2.62
CA LYS A 41 9.81 0.04 3.90
C LYS A 41 8.76 -0.05 5.00
N LEU A 42 9.18 -0.41 6.21
CA LEU A 42 8.26 -0.52 7.34
C LEU A 42 7.51 0.79 7.58
N THR A 43 8.21 1.93 7.48
CA THR A 43 7.59 3.24 7.65
C THR A 43 6.52 3.51 6.61
N GLU A 44 6.76 3.07 5.38
CA GLU A 44 5.78 3.20 4.29
C GLU A 44 4.55 2.35 4.55
N MET A 45 4.76 1.12 5.01
CA MET A 45 3.66 0.21 5.33
C MET A 45 2.78 0.78 6.44
N GLN A 46 3.40 1.30 7.50
CA GLN A 46 2.69 1.92 8.62
C GLN A 46 1.88 3.13 8.15
N PHE A 47 2.47 3.94 7.29
CA PHE A 47 1.81 5.13 6.77
C PHE A 47 0.62 4.78 5.89
N ILE A 48 0.79 3.79 5.02
CA ILE A 48 -0.30 3.31 4.15
C ILE A 48 -1.45 2.77 5.00
N LYS A 49 -1.13 2.01 6.04
CA LYS A 49 -2.16 1.51 6.94
C LYS A 49 -2.95 2.65 7.56
N GLN A 50 -2.28 3.72 7.96
CA GLN A 50 -2.95 4.91 8.49
C GLN A 50 -3.82 5.60 7.45
N ILE A 51 -3.30 5.76 6.24
CA ILE A 51 -4.05 6.38 5.13
C ILE A 51 -5.33 5.62 4.87
N LEU A 52 -5.25 4.30 4.84
CA LEU A 52 -6.40 3.44 4.58
C LEU A 52 -7.30 3.26 5.79
N ASN A 53 -6.83 3.64 6.97
CA ASN A 53 -7.54 3.38 8.22
C ASN A 53 -7.93 1.89 8.29
N SER A 54 -7.00 1.03 7.93
CA SER A 54 -7.24 -0.40 7.85
C SER A 54 -7.20 -1.03 9.24
N GLU A 55 -8.12 -1.96 9.47
CA GLU A 55 -8.16 -2.74 10.70
C GLU A 55 -7.23 -3.94 10.66
N LEU A 56 -6.73 -4.28 9.47
CA LEU A 56 -5.83 -5.42 9.32
C LEU A 56 -4.47 -5.12 9.94
N PRO A 57 -3.87 -6.09 10.65
CA PRO A 57 -2.48 -5.93 11.09
C PRO A 57 -1.54 -5.80 9.89
N LEU A 58 -0.37 -5.22 10.09
CA LEU A 58 0.58 -4.98 9.00
C LEU A 58 0.95 -6.26 8.24
N ASP A 59 1.17 -7.36 8.95
CA ASP A 59 1.55 -8.62 8.32
C ASP A 59 0.43 -9.17 7.44
N GLU A 60 -0.83 -8.94 7.80
CA GLU A 60 -1.95 -9.35 6.97
C GLU A 60 -2.16 -8.39 5.81
N LEU A 61 -2.09 -7.09 6.08
CA LEU A 61 -2.32 -6.06 5.05
C LEU A 61 -1.29 -6.18 3.94
N PHE A 62 -0.04 -6.42 4.29
CA PHE A 62 1.06 -6.51 3.33
C PHE A 62 1.52 -7.94 3.06
N LYS A 63 0.61 -8.88 3.24
CA LYS A 63 0.89 -10.27 2.88
C LYS A 63 1.03 -10.38 1.37
N TYR A 64 2.15 -10.92 0.95
CA TYR A 64 2.44 -11.10 -0.48
C TYR A 64 2.08 -12.53 -0.89
N GLU A 65 1.26 -12.65 -1.90
CA GLU A 65 0.82 -13.97 -2.39
C GLU A 65 1.11 -14.17 -3.86
#